data_30a6f99807dd27b037c13e1e436717f6
#
_entry.id   30a6f99807dd27b037c13e1e436717f6
#
_cell.length_a   1.000
_cell.length_b   1.000
_cell.length_c   1.000
_cell.angle_alpha   90.00
_cell.angle_beta   90.00
_cell.angle_gamma   90.00
#
_symmetry.space_group_name_H-M   'P 1'
#
loop_
_entity.id
_entity.type
_entity.pdbx_description
1 polymer ?
#
loop_
_entity_poly.entity_id
_entity_poly.type
_entity_poly.pdbx_seq_one_letter_code
_entity_poly.pdbx_strand_id
1 'polypeptide(L)'
;MIVSISEIFAEQVTKYKNAVILISNTITLDRKVLTIPINSETQYKNLAIKVNSCFELISPRELVGNIDIERDEPNETRIYRNFLLYNQNPSMNSEMENSYYEIRLQDCHDKEEIILNEINQ
;
A
#
# COMPACT_ATOMS: atom_id res chain seq x y z
N MET A 1 34.51 7.59 -12.47
CA MET A 1 33.78 7.32 -11.25
C MET A 1 32.30 7.24 -11.55
N ILE A 2 31.67 6.28 -11.01
CA ILE A 2 30.26 6.05 -11.28
C ILE A 2 29.44 6.50 -10.10
N VAL A 3 28.61 7.51 -10.32
CA VAL A 3 27.63 7.91 -9.34
C VAL A 3 26.52 6.88 -9.40
N SER A 4 26.15 6.34 -8.27
CA SER A 4 25.10 5.36 -8.23
C SER A 4 23.77 5.98 -8.64
N ILE A 5 23.22 5.51 -9.76
CA ILE A 5 21.93 5.97 -10.23
C ILE A 5 20.84 5.60 -9.24
N SER A 6 21.01 4.49 -8.54
CA SER A 6 20.04 4.06 -7.53
C SER A 6 19.93 5.04 -6.36
N GLU A 7 20.99 5.75 -6.03
CA GLU A 7 20.93 6.78 -5.00
C GLU A 7 20.05 7.95 -5.44
N ILE A 8 20.17 8.32 -6.72
CA ILE A 8 19.35 9.40 -7.28
C ILE A 8 17.88 9.01 -7.26
N PHE A 9 17.55 7.79 -7.64
CA PHE A 9 16.17 7.31 -7.61
C PHE A 9 15.63 7.24 -6.19
N ALA A 10 16.45 6.81 -5.23
CA ALA A 10 16.01 6.75 -3.84
C ALA A 10 15.64 8.13 -3.30
N GLU A 11 16.35 9.17 -3.73
CA GLU A 11 16.03 10.53 -3.30
C GLU A 11 14.72 11.05 -3.88
N GLN A 12 14.20 10.42 -4.92
CA GLN A 12 12.94 10.81 -5.55
C GLN A 12 11.73 10.10 -4.99
N VAL A 13 11.92 9.29 -3.96
CA VAL A 13 10.83 8.55 -3.34
C VAL A 13 10.56 9.15 -1.97
N THR A 14 9.31 9.54 -1.74
CA THR A 14 8.86 10.00 -0.43
C THR A 14 8.10 8.87 0.23
N LYS A 15 8.52 8.50 1.44
CA LYS A 15 7.88 7.44 2.21
C LYS A 15 6.94 8.03 3.25
N TYR A 16 5.88 7.30 3.55
CA TYR A 16 4.87 7.71 4.51
C TYR A 16 4.72 6.66 5.60
N LYS A 17 4.17 7.08 6.73
CA LYS A 17 4.02 6.22 7.90
C LYS A 17 2.70 5.46 7.91
N ASN A 18 1.72 5.94 7.17
CA ASN A 18 0.38 5.35 7.16
C ASN A 18 -0.15 5.25 5.75
N ALA A 19 -0.92 4.20 5.48
CA ALA A 19 -1.67 4.07 4.25
C ALA A 19 -3.15 4.21 4.55
N VAL A 20 -3.87 4.91 3.70
CA VAL A 20 -5.32 5.03 3.76
C VAL A 20 -5.90 4.12 2.69
N ILE A 21 -6.56 3.07 3.11
CA ILE A 21 -7.06 2.01 2.24
C ILE A 21 -8.59 2.06 2.22
N LEU A 22 -9.16 2.02 1.04
CA LEU A 22 -10.61 1.89 0.85
C LEU A 22 -10.92 0.46 0.46
N ILE A 23 -11.81 -0.16 1.21
CA ILE A 23 -12.31 -1.49 0.90
C ILE A 23 -13.79 -1.35 0.53
N SER A 24 -14.16 -1.85 -0.63
CA SER A 24 -15.54 -1.84 -1.10
C SER A 24 -16.01 -3.27 -1.32
N ASN A 25 -17.23 -3.56 -0.89
CA ASN A 25 -17.89 -4.81 -1.23
C ASN A 25 -18.74 -4.55 -2.47
N THR A 26 -18.41 -5.20 -3.57
CA THR A 26 -19.06 -4.94 -4.85
C THR A 26 -20.47 -5.50 -4.94
N ILE A 27 -20.84 -6.38 -4.01
CA ILE A 27 -22.19 -6.96 -3.96
C ILE A 27 -23.11 -6.16 -3.05
N THR A 28 -22.66 -5.89 -1.81
CA THR A 28 -23.46 -5.16 -0.83
C THR A 28 -23.33 -3.65 -0.95
N LEU A 29 -22.29 -3.20 -1.64
CA LEU A 29 -21.91 -1.79 -1.78
C LEU A 29 -21.43 -1.14 -0.48
N ASP A 30 -21.16 -1.93 0.53
CA ASP A 30 -20.54 -1.42 1.76
C ASP A 30 -19.11 -0.97 1.49
N ARG A 31 -18.72 0.11 2.14
CA ARG A 31 -17.39 0.69 1.98
C ARG A 31 -16.80 0.99 3.35
N LYS A 32 -15.51 0.78 3.46
CA LYS A 32 -14.78 1.05 4.70
C LYS A 32 -13.44 1.67 4.38
N VAL A 33 -13.12 2.77 5.04
CA VAL A 33 -11.80 3.41 4.95
C VAL A 33 -11.00 3.06 6.18
N LEU A 34 -9.81 2.53 5.97
CA LEU A 34 -8.90 2.14 7.05
C LEU A 34 -7.60 2.92 6.92
N THR A 35 -7.15 3.50 8.02
CA THR A 35 -5.81 4.09 8.08
C THR A 35 -4.93 3.11 8.84
N ILE A 36 -3.95 2.55 8.14
CA ILE A 36 -3.12 1.49 8.68
C ILE A 36 -1.67 1.93 8.71
N PRO A 37 -1.05 1.95 9.89
CA PRO A 37 0.38 2.26 9.99
C PRO A 37 1.23 1.20 9.27
N ILE A 38 2.37 1.63 8.75
CA ILE A 38 3.32 0.74 8.11
C ILE A 38 3.73 -0.36 9.10
N ASN A 39 3.81 -1.58 8.61
CA ASN A 39 4.13 -2.80 9.38
C ASN A 39 3.05 -3.19 10.38
N SER A 40 1.89 -2.58 10.32
CA SER A 40 0.75 -2.95 11.15
C SER A 40 -0.28 -3.72 10.35
N GLU A 41 -1.04 -4.55 11.04
CA GLU A 41 -2.10 -5.34 10.45
C GLU A 41 -3.44 -4.90 11.02
N THR A 42 -4.44 -4.83 10.17
CA THR A 42 -5.80 -4.52 10.56
C THR A 42 -6.73 -5.56 9.96
N GLN A 43 -7.67 -6.00 10.76
CA GLN A 43 -8.67 -6.95 10.29
C GLN A 43 -9.97 -6.25 9.94
N TYR A 44 -10.53 -6.58 8.81
CA TYR A 44 -11.84 -6.14 8.38
C TYR A 44 -12.60 -7.33 7.82
N LYS A 45 -13.62 -7.78 8.58
CA LYS A 45 -14.39 -8.99 8.23
C LYS A 45 -13.43 -10.17 8.05
N ASN A 46 -13.46 -10.83 6.90
CA ASN A 46 -12.58 -11.97 6.65
C ASN A 46 -11.26 -11.60 5.99
N LEU A 47 -10.93 -10.31 6.00
CA LEU A 47 -9.65 -9.83 5.46
C LEU A 47 -8.74 -9.37 6.58
N ALA A 48 -7.48 -9.81 6.54
CA ALA A 48 -6.43 -9.24 7.36
C ALA A 48 -5.47 -8.52 6.41
N ILE A 49 -5.24 -7.24 6.66
CA ILE A 49 -4.44 -6.41 5.78
C ILE A 49 -3.27 -5.84 6.55
N LYS A 50 -2.06 -6.13 6.06
CA LYS A 50 -0.84 -5.58 6.62
C LYS A 50 -0.23 -4.65 5.57
N VAL A 51 0.09 -3.43 5.99
CA VAL A 51 0.74 -2.47 5.08
C VAL A 51 2.25 -2.59 5.22
N ASN A 52 2.92 -2.89 4.12
CA ASN A 52 4.36 -3.00 4.08
C ASN A 52 5.03 -1.67 3.78
N SER A 53 4.42 -0.88 2.91
CA SER A 53 4.94 0.45 2.56
C SER A 53 3.85 1.29 1.91
N CYS A 54 4.01 2.60 2.00
CA CYS A 54 3.20 3.58 1.28
C CYS A 54 4.15 4.70 0.89
N PHE A 55 4.32 4.93 -0.40
CA PHE A 55 5.30 5.90 -0.85
C PHE A 55 4.81 6.64 -2.09
N GLU A 56 5.44 7.79 -2.33
CA GLU A 56 5.14 8.62 -3.47
C GLU A 56 6.32 8.64 -4.44
N LEU A 57 6.02 8.32 -5.70
CA LEU A 57 6.95 8.51 -6.80
C LEU A 57 6.77 9.94 -7.31
N ILE A 58 7.85 10.57 -7.71
CA ILE A 58 7.80 11.97 -8.08
C ILE A 58 7.51 12.19 -9.56
N SER A 59 8.05 11.36 -10.42
CA SER A 59 7.92 11.56 -11.86
C SER A 59 7.66 10.26 -12.60
N PRO A 60 6.42 10.01 -13.03
CA PRO A 60 5.22 10.80 -12.73
C PRO A 60 4.80 10.62 -11.27
N ARG A 61 4.07 11.59 -10.76
CA ARG A 61 3.60 11.51 -9.38
C ARG A 61 2.59 10.38 -9.23
N GLU A 62 2.88 9.49 -8.30
CA GLU A 62 2.03 8.34 -8.03
C GLU A 62 2.21 7.88 -6.60
N LEU A 63 1.13 7.64 -5.90
CA LEU A 63 1.18 7.00 -4.59
C LEU A 63 1.05 5.50 -4.79
N VAL A 64 1.95 4.75 -4.18
CA VAL A 64 1.98 3.30 -4.30
C VAL A 64 1.95 2.68 -2.91
N GLY A 65 1.02 1.78 -2.71
CA GLY A 65 0.93 0.97 -1.50
C GLY A 65 1.33 -0.46 -1.78
N ASN A 66 2.09 -1.05 -0.86
CA ASN A 66 2.42 -2.46 -0.90
C ASN A 66 1.82 -3.08 0.35
N ILE A 67 0.92 -4.03 0.15
CA ILE A 67 0.22 -4.66 1.26
C ILE A 67 0.27 -6.17 1.14
N ASP A 68 0.08 -6.85 2.28
CA ASP A 68 -0.17 -8.28 2.32
C ASP A 68 -1.62 -8.47 2.73
N ILE A 69 -2.32 -9.38 2.07
CA ILE A 69 -3.71 -9.67 2.36
C ILE A 69 -3.85 -11.15 2.69
N GLU A 70 -4.57 -11.42 3.78
CA GLU A 70 -4.99 -12.78 4.09
C GLU A 70 -6.51 -12.78 4.07
N ARG A 71 -7.08 -13.59 3.20
CA ARG A 71 -8.52 -13.70 3.05
C ARG A 71 -8.99 -15.08 3.50
N ASP A 72 -9.74 -15.11 4.59
CA ASP A 72 -10.28 -16.36 5.13
C ASP A 72 -11.61 -16.68 4.47
N GLU A 73 -11.66 -17.84 3.85
CA GLU A 73 -12.87 -18.39 3.26
C GLU A 73 -13.26 -19.66 4.04
N PRO A 74 -14.50 -20.13 3.92
CA PRO A 74 -14.93 -21.29 4.71
C PRO A 74 -14.07 -22.54 4.52
N ASN A 75 -13.54 -22.74 3.32
CA ASN A 75 -12.80 -23.95 2.99
C ASN A 75 -11.30 -23.72 2.76
N GLU A 76 -10.86 -22.48 2.73
CA GLU A 76 -9.47 -22.18 2.47
C GLU A 76 -9.09 -20.77 2.92
N THR A 77 -7.80 -20.53 3.10
CA THR A 77 -7.27 -19.21 3.34
C THR A 77 -6.40 -18.85 2.15
N ARG A 78 -6.63 -17.68 1.58
CA ARG A 78 -5.83 -17.17 0.47
C ARG A 78 -4.93 -16.07 0.96
N ILE A 79 -3.66 -16.15 0.58
CA ILE A 79 -2.66 -15.18 1.00
C ILE A 79 -2.08 -14.50 -0.23
N TYR A 80 -2.07 -13.17 -0.21
CA TYR A 80 -1.51 -12.35 -1.26
C TYR A 80 -0.40 -11.50 -0.65
N ARG A 81 0.82 -11.67 -1.14
CA ARG A 81 1.94 -10.89 -0.65
C ARG A 81 2.40 -9.89 -1.68
N ASN A 82 2.85 -8.73 -1.21
CA ASN A 82 3.30 -7.66 -2.09
C ASN A 82 2.24 -7.27 -3.12
N PHE A 83 1.01 -7.15 -2.62
CA PHE A 83 -0.13 -6.72 -3.40
C PHE A 83 -0.02 -5.22 -3.60
N LEU A 84 0.12 -4.79 -4.85
CA LEU A 84 0.41 -3.39 -5.16
C LEU A 84 -0.84 -2.61 -5.51
N LEU A 85 -0.94 -1.42 -4.92
CA LEU A 85 -2.05 -0.51 -5.13
C LEU A 85 -1.51 0.82 -5.62
N TYR A 86 -2.10 1.33 -6.70
CA TYR A 86 -1.72 2.59 -7.33
C TYR A 86 -2.87 3.58 -7.23
N ASN A 87 -2.65 4.70 -6.57
CA ASN A 87 -3.68 5.69 -6.34
C ASN A 87 -4.18 6.33 -7.63
N GLN A 88 -3.27 6.79 -8.48
CA GLN A 88 -3.63 7.48 -9.73
C GLN A 88 -3.99 6.52 -10.85
N ASN A 89 -3.51 5.30 -10.80
CA ASN A 89 -3.72 4.32 -11.86
C ASN A 89 -4.24 3.01 -11.28
N PRO A 90 -5.48 3.01 -10.76
CA PRO A 90 -6.00 1.80 -10.10
C PRO A 90 -6.14 0.60 -11.03
N SER A 91 -6.14 0.82 -12.35
CA SER A 91 -6.14 -0.29 -13.29
C SER A 91 -4.87 -1.13 -13.23
N MET A 92 -3.81 -0.60 -12.63
CA MET A 92 -2.55 -1.33 -12.44
C MET A 92 -2.50 -2.09 -11.13
N ASN A 93 -3.52 -1.95 -10.29
CA ASN A 93 -3.55 -2.64 -9.01
C ASN A 93 -3.48 -4.16 -9.18
N SER A 94 -2.82 -4.81 -8.24
CA SER A 94 -2.93 -6.26 -8.12
C SER A 94 -4.39 -6.66 -7.90
N GLU A 95 -4.77 -7.85 -8.29
CA GLU A 95 -6.15 -8.30 -8.18
C GLU A 95 -6.28 -9.58 -7.39
N MET A 96 -7.36 -9.69 -6.62
CA MET A 96 -7.70 -10.93 -5.95
C MET A 96 -8.66 -11.72 -6.80
N GLU A 97 -8.37 -13.00 -6.97
CA GLU A 97 -9.23 -13.90 -7.73
C GLU A 97 -10.51 -14.21 -6.96
N ASN A 98 -11.62 -14.30 -7.66
CA ASN A 98 -12.91 -14.68 -7.11
C ASN A 98 -13.28 -13.88 -5.87
N SER A 99 -13.04 -12.59 -5.91
CA SER A 99 -13.34 -11.71 -4.78
C SER A 99 -14.44 -10.72 -5.12
N TYR A 100 -15.31 -10.51 -4.15
CA TYR A 100 -16.28 -9.43 -4.21
C TYR A 100 -15.77 -8.17 -3.49
N TYR A 101 -14.52 -8.18 -3.06
CA TYR A 101 -13.89 -6.99 -2.49
C TYR A 101 -13.07 -6.27 -3.53
N GLU A 102 -13.14 -4.97 -3.51
CA GLU A 102 -12.25 -4.11 -4.27
C GLU A 102 -11.45 -3.29 -3.27
N ILE A 103 -10.13 -3.28 -3.42
CA ILE A 103 -9.23 -2.58 -2.50
C ILE A 103 -8.50 -1.50 -3.29
N ARG A 104 -8.54 -0.28 -2.77
CA ARG A 104 -7.88 0.86 -3.39
C ARG A 104 -7.04 1.63 -2.38
N LEU A 105 -5.97 2.20 -2.85
CA LEU A 105 -5.18 3.14 -2.08
C LEU A 105 -5.76 4.53 -2.27
N GLN A 106 -6.27 5.14 -1.20
CA GLN A 106 -6.79 6.49 -1.26
C GLN A 106 -5.70 7.52 -1.04
N ASP A 107 -4.79 7.25 -0.12
CA ASP A 107 -3.77 8.23 0.25
C ASP A 107 -2.66 7.56 1.05
N CYS A 108 -1.56 8.28 1.19
CA CYS A 108 -0.52 7.99 2.16
C CYS A 108 -0.46 9.18 3.10
N HIS A 109 -0.36 8.94 4.40
CA HIS A 109 -0.36 10.01 5.40
C HIS A 109 0.90 9.98 6.25
N ASP A 110 1.23 11.15 6.79
CA ASP A 110 2.34 11.32 7.72
C ASP A 110 3.67 10.96 7.08
N LYS A 111 4.17 11.92 6.32
CA LYS A 111 5.45 11.79 5.65
C LYS A 111 6.52 11.36 6.64
N GLU A 112 7.25 10.32 6.27
CA GLU A 112 8.39 9.87 7.05
C GLU A 112 9.50 10.90 6.91
N GLU A 113 10.01 11.38 8.04
CA GLU A 113 11.10 12.33 8.00
C GLU A 113 12.38 11.64 7.57
N ILE A 114 13.05 12.22 6.59
CA ILE A 114 14.36 11.77 6.22
C ILE A 114 15.25 12.22 7.36
N ILE A 115 15.91 11.26 7.97
CA ILE A 115 16.83 11.57 9.05
C ILE A 115 18.13 12.01 8.44
N LEU A 116 18.19 13.31 8.14
CA LEU A 116 19.37 13.90 7.52
C LEU A 116 20.62 13.69 8.34
N ASN A 117 20.45 13.56 9.64
CA ASN A 117 21.57 13.32 10.54
C ASN A 117 22.31 12.03 10.20
N GLU A 118 21.56 11.01 9.82
CA GLU A 118 22.16 9.74 9.43
C GLU A 118 22.92 9.86 8.14
N ILE A 119 22.40 10.69 7.25
CA ILE A 119 23.03 10.91 5.95
C ILE A 119 24.32 11.70 6.10
N ASN A 120 24.36 12.61 7.04
CA ASN A 120 25.49 13.49 7.24
C ASN A 120 26.61 12.92 8.12
N GLN A 121 26.42 11.72 8.55
CA GLN A 121 27.45 11.01 9.30
C GLN A 121 28.33 10.15 8.38
#